data_63d9c6728471e2e6c4a543f9478debc9
#
_entry.id   63d9c6728471e2e6c4a543f9478debc9
#
_cell.length_a   1.000
_cell.length_b   1.000
_cell.length_c   1.000
_cell.angle_alpha   90.00
_cell.angle_beta   90.00
_cell.angle_gamma   90.00
#
_symmetry.space_group_name_H-M   'P 1'
#
loop_
_entity.id
_entity.type
_entity.pdbx_description
1 polymer ?
#
loop_
_entity_poly.entity_id
_entity_poly.type
_entity_poly.pdbx_seq_one_letter_code
_entity_poly.pdbx_strand_id
1 'polypeptide(L)'
;MTTIKLDGNTLSSTEISLVANGAKVEVAIDAWGKVELARDVVNRILNTGEIVYGINTGFGALVSESISTDELNALQNNLIRSHACGIGERMSLEDTRAMMCVRINSLVKGHSGIQKKVVQQIVDYLNADIIPVVPRLGSLGASGDLAPLSHMALALIGEGEVWHNGVATPTSEILREKGMIGVELGAKDGLSLINGTSQMCSLLVRADNVLANLIPMADLIACVSLEAKECSIQPMDPRVHKVRPHHGQSLVAERISYIMKNSQILEHHLDCDKVQDAYSFRCIPQVHGAVLERYRNLSDTLDIEINSATDNPLIFPEPSNPGSHEVISQGNFHGEILALTADNMSHALFELGHISERRIDQIVDPSRSDLPAFLAKNSGLESGMMIVHYVAAAALSELHAGANPRSAFSTPTSGGQEDHVSMGATACWNLLKSCEQFAHILACELLIACEALEYRNAEPSYHVKTLYNLVRKISQPLTTDRSTSKEIEQISHNLVNGGWLARIEAECGRLPR
;
A
#
# COMPACT_ATOMS: atom_id res chain seq x y z
N MET A 1 11.58 16.42 16.03
CA MET A 1 10.62 15.54 15.32
C MET A 1 10.09 16.31 14.11
N THR A 2 9.98 15.66 12.97
CA THR A 2 9.43 16.30 11.76
C THR A 2 7.93 16.53 11.94
N THR A 3 7.43 17.71 11.55
CA THR A 3 6.01 18.02 11.50
C THR A 3 5.58 18.13 10.06
N ILE A 4 4.54 17.39 9.67
CA ILE A 4 3.99 17.39 8.32
C ILE A 4 2.83 18.39 8.24
N LYS A 5 2.86 19.23 7.23
CA LYS A 5 1.87 20.29 7.02
C LYS A 5 0.77 19.81 6.05
N LEU A 6 -0.47 19.81 6.50
CA LEU A 6 -1.64 19.37 5.73
C LEU A 6 -2.39 20.58 5.15
N ASP A 7 -2.51 20.64 3.83
CA ASP A 7 -3.14 21.75 3.09
C ASP A 7 -4.30 21.32 2.18
N GLY A 8 -4.54 19.99 2.12
CA GLY A 8 -5.55 19.37 1.28
C GLY A 8 -5.13 19.14 -0.18
N ASN A 9 -3.86 19.46 -0.57
CA ASN A 9 -3.46 19.44 -1.98
C ASN A 9 -2.08 18.87 -2.28
N THR A 10 -1.14 18.89 -1.32
CA THR A 10 0.28 18.62 -1.62
C THR A 10 0.87 17.47 -0.80
N LEU A 11 0.03 16.71 -0.08
CA LEU A 11 0.44 15.58 0.72
C LEU A 11 0.96 14.44 -0.18
N SER A 12 2.10 13.86 0.20
CA SER A 12 2.72 12.74 -0.51
C SER A 12 2.62 11.42 0.27
N SER A 13 2.69 10.28 -0.44
CA SER A 13 2.78 8.93 0.15
C SER A 13 3.94 8.83 1.17
N THR A 14 5.08 9.44 0.88
CA THR A 14 6.24 9.50 1.78
C THR A 14 5.93 10.25 3.08
N GLU A 15 5.25 11.40 3.02
CA GLU A 15 4.88 12.16 4.21
C GLU A 15 3.87 11.43 5.07
N ILE A 16 2.88 10.74 4.45
CA ILE A 16 1.94 9.87 5.18
C ILE A 16 2.69 8.76 5.91
N SER A 17 3.71 8.19 5.28
CA SER A 17 4.56 7.17 5.91
C SER A 17 5.35 7.71 7.11
N LEU A 18 5.81 8.95 7.05
CA LEU A 18 6.42 9.59 8.22
C LEU A 18 5.41 9.76 9.35
N VAL A 19 4.16 10.15 9.05
CA VAL A 19 3.08 10.26 10.05
C VAL A 19 2.72 8.88 10.60
N ALA A 20 2.63 7.86 9.78
CA ALA A 20 2.43 6.47 10.21
C ALA A 20 3.49 6.05 11.24
N ASN A 21 4.75 6.46 11.05
CA ASN A 21 5.88 6.18 11.93
C ASN A 21 6.07 7.21 13.06
N GLY A 22 5.07 8.04 13.38
CA GLY A 22 5.05 8.89 14.56
C GLY A 22 5.41 10.37 14.33
N ALA A 23 5.58 10.82 13.08
CA ALA A 23 5.70 12.26 12.83
C ALA A 23 4.41 12.98 13.21
N LYS A 24 4.55 14.23 13.66
CA LYS A 24 3.42 15.09 14.01
C LYS A 24 2.84 15.75 12.77
N VAL A 25 1.61 16.22 12.90
CA VAL A 25 0.93 16.96 11.82
C VAL A 25 0.48 18.33 12.29
N GLU A 26 0.41 19.27 11.36
CA GLU A 26 -0.24 20.57 11.54
C GLU A 26 -1.07 20.92 10.30
N VAL A 27 -2.14 21.65 10.47
CA VAL A 27 -2.94 22.14 9.35
C VAL A 27 -2.42 23.49 8.89
N ALA A 28 -2.30 23.66 7.58
CA ALA A 28 -1.89 24.93 6.98
C ALA A 28 -2.88 26.05 7.34
N ILE A 29 -2.37 27.25 7.62
CA ILE A 29 -3.21 28.40 8.02
C ILE A 29 -4.27 28.71 6.97
N ASP A 30 -3.90 28.68 5.69
CA ASP A 30 -4.82 28.97 4.57
C ASP A 30 -5.90 27.88 4.42
N ALA A 31 -5.61 26.64 4.81
CA ALA A 31 -6.59 25.55 4.76
C ALA A 31 -7.71 25.74 5.79
N TRP A 32 -7.42 26.29 6.96
CA TRP A 32 -8.44 26.64 7.94
C TRP A 32 -9.48 27.62 7.41
N GLY A 33 -9.05 28.62 6.64
CA GLY A 33 -9.98 29.57 6.00
C GLY A 33 -10.98 28.87 5.04
N LYS A 34 -10.53 27.85 4.30
CA LYS A 34 -11.40 27.05 3.42
C LYS A 34 -12.42 26.22 4.23
N VAL A 35 -11.98 25.60 5.33
CA VAL A 35 -12.85 24.83 6.23
C VAL A 35 -13.93 25.73 6.82
N GLU A 36 -13.57 26.93 7.29
CA GLU A 36 -14.50 27.90 7.88
C GLU A 36 -15.50 28.41 6.85
N LEU A 37 -15.09 28.72 5.63
CA LEU A 37 -16.00 29.14 4.53
C LEU A 37 -17.03 28.06 4.21
N ALA A 38 -16.63 26.78 4.11
CA ALA A 38 -17.57 25.69 3.88
C ALA A 38 -18.51 25.49 5.08
N ARG A 39 -18.01 25.65 6.31
CA ARG A 39 -18.85 25.57 7.53
C ARG A 39 -19.89 26.69 7.58
N ASP A 40 -19.56 27.88 7.18
CA ASP A 40 -20.49 29.02 7.13
C ASP A 40 -21.66 28.74 6.18
N VAL A 41 -21.49 27.99 5.11
CA VAL A 41 -22.57 27.50 4.25
C VAL A 41 -23.52 26.62 5.03
N VAL A 42 -23.00 25.62 5.78
CA VAL A 42 -23.84 24.74 6.61
C VAL A 42 -24.64 25.56 7.63
N ASN A 43 -23.99 26.50 8.32
CA ASN A 43 -24.65 27.34 9.31
C ASN A 43 -25.77 28.19 8.69
N ARG A 44 -25.60 28.72 7.46
CA ARG A 44 -26.66 29.45 6.73
C ARG A 44 -27.83 28.54 6.38
N ILE A 45 -27.58 27.32 5.86
CA ILE A 45 -28.64 26.35 5.54
C ILE A 45 -29.48 26.04 6.79
N LEU A 46 -28.84 25.84 7.93
CA LEU A 46 -29.55 25.61 9.19
C LEU A 46 -30.41 26.80 9.60
N ASN A 47 -29.91 28.03 9.42
CA ASN A 47 -30.64 29.27 9.78
C ASN A 47 -31.81 29.57 8.83
N THR A 48 -31.70 29.18 7.55
CA THR A 48 -32.78 29.39 6.56
C THR A 48 -33.83 28.29 6.60
N GLY A 49 -33.52 27.11 7.20
CA GLY A 49 -34.41 25.95 7.22
C GLY A 49 -34.53 25.23 5.87
N GLU A 50 -33.62 25.50 4.92
CA GLU A 50 -33.52 24.78 3.66
C GLU A 50 -33.23 23.31 3.90
N ILE A 51 -33.95 22.39 3.26
CA ILE A 51 -33.74 20.95 3.39
C ILE A 51 -32.64 20.51 2.44
N VAL A 52 -31.49 20.09 2.99
CA VAL A 52 -30.32 19.68 2.24
C VAL A 52 -29.82 18.33 2.74
N TYR A 53 -29.64 17.38 1.80
CA TYR A 53 -29.13 16.03 2.12
C TYR A 53 -27.84 16.09 2.94
N GLY A 54 -27.79 15.26 3.97
CA GLY A 54 -26.60 15.10 4.83
C GLY A 54 -26.34 16.26 5.79
N ILE A 55 -27.12 17.34 5.74
CA ILE A 55 -27.05 18.47 6.67
C ILE A 55 -28.18 18.37 7.72
N ASN A 56 -29.43 18.30 7.28
CA ASN A 56 -30.63 18.25 8.13
C ASN A 56 -31.66 17.22 7.68
N THR A 57 -31.21 16.14 7.02
CA THR A 57 -32.02 14.97 6.66
C THR A 57 -31.45 13.70 7.28
N GLY A 58 -32.19 12.60 7.25
CA GLY A 58 -31.66 11.27 7.46
C GLY A 58 -30.65 10.87 6.37
N PHE A 59 -30.04 9.70 6.50
CA PHE A 59 -28.96 9.23 5.62
C PHE A 59 -29.37 7.98 4.83
N GLY A 60 -28.75 7.78 3.65
CA GLY A 60 -29.01 6.63 2.79
C GLY A 60 -30.49 6.51 2.41
N ALA A 61 -31.10 5.35 2.65
CA ALA A 61 -32.51 5.08 2.39
C ALA A 61 -33.49 5.94 3.23
N LEU A 62 -33.01 6.64 4.28
CA LEU A 62 -33.80 7.49 5.16
C LEU A 62 -33.75 8.99 4.77
N VAL A 63 -33.30 9.31 3.59
CA VAL A 63 -33.10 10.69 3.09
C VAL A 63 -34.36 11.56 3.12
N SER A 64 -35.55 10.99 3.05
CA SER A 64 -36.85 11.69 3.09
C SER A 64 -37.24 12.20 4.47
N GLU A 65 -36.58 11.75 5.53
CA GLU A 65 -36.89 12.16 6.90
C GLU A 65 -36.20 13.47 7.25
N SER A 66 -36.96 14.52 7.53
CA SER A 66 -36.44 15.81 8.01
C SER A 66 -36.22 15.77 9.53
N ILE A 67 -35.06 16.27 9.96
CA ILE A 67 -34.63 16.24 11.36
C ILE A 67 -34.65 17.66 11.93
N SER A 68 -35.21 17.81 13.13
CA SER A 68 -35.23 19.10 13.82
C SER A 68 -33.83 19.54 14.26
N THR A 69 -33.61 20.85 14.36
CA THR A 69 -32.31 21.42 14.75
C THR A 69 -31.82 20.90 16.09
N ASP A 70 -32.74 20.68 17.05
CA ASP A 70 -32.44 20.20 18.41
C ASP A 70 -32.00 18.72 18.42
N GLU A 71 -32.35 17.95 17.40
CA GLU A 71 -32.02 16.53 17.28
C GLU A 71 -30.77 16.26 16.40
N LEU A 72 -30.22 17.28 15.72
CA LEU A 72 -29.08 17.09 14.81
C LEU A 72 -27.83 16.52 15.51
N ASN A 73 -27.54 16.94 16.74
CA ASN A 73 -26.39 16.40 17.48
C ASN A 73 -26.58 14.93 17.83
N ALA A 74 -27.79 14.56 18.24
CA ALA A 74 -28.15 13.16 18.50
C ALA A 74 -28.05 12.32 17.23
N LEU A 75 -28.52 12.84 16.09
CA LEU A 75 -28.42 12.20 14.78
C LEU A 75 -26.95 11.90 14.40
N GLN A 76 -26.04 12.88 14.53
CA GLN A 76 -24.63 12.70 14.19
C GLN A 76 -23.95 11.64 15.08
N ASN A 77 -24.22 11.64 16.39
CA ASN A 77 -23.69 10.64 17.31
C ASN A 77 -24.26 9.24 17.02
N ASN A 78 -25.56 9.13 16.74
CA ASN A 78 -26.21 7.87 16.41
C ASN A 78 -25.72 7.31 15.08
N LEU A 79 -25.43 8.17 14.10
CA LEU A 79 -24.79 7.77 12.84
C LEU A 79 -23.46 7.05 13.12
N ILE A 80 -22.57 7.67 13.90
CA ILE A 80 -21.28 7.09 14.24
C ILE A 80 -21.43 5.77 14.99
N ARG A 81 -22.28 5.73 16.04
CA ARG A 81 -22.50 4.51 16.85
C ARG A 81 -23.05 3.36 16.01
N SER A 82 -24.03 3.62 15.14
CA SER A 82 -24.66 2.59 14.32
C SER A 82 -23.73 2.05 13.21
N HIS A 83 -22.76 2.84 12.77
CA HIS A 83 -21.80 2.47 11.71
C HIS A 83 -20.50 1.89 12.28
N ALA A 84 -20.20 2.05 13.57
CA ALA A 84 -19.03 1.46 14.23
C ALA A 84 -19.25 -0.04 14.55
N CYS A 85 -19.53 -0.83 13.52
CA CYS A 85 -19.89 -2.26 13.62
C CYS A 85 -18.85 -3.19 12.98
N GLY A 86 -17.64 -2.69 12.70
CA GLY A 86 -16.55 -3.47 12.12
C GLY A 86 -16.08 -4.61 13.03
N ILE A 87 -15.56 -5.69 12.44
CA ILE A 87 -15.11 -6.91 13.13
C ILE A 87 -13.77 -7.43 12.57
N GLY A 88 -13.22 -8.46 13.23
CA GLY A 88 -12.02 -9.19 12.81
C GLY A 88 -10.71 -8.58 13.31
N GLU A 89 -9.63 -8.84 12.61
CA GLU A 89 -8.31 -8.30 12.92
C GLU A 89 -8.33 -6.78 13.05
N ARG A 90 -7.43 -6.24 13.85
CA ARG A 90 -7.28 -4.80 14.01
C ARG A 90 -6.27 -4.25 13.01
N MET A 91 -6.52 -3.07 12.49
CA MET A 91 -5.51 -2.31 11.74
C MET A 91 -4.29 -2.06 12.64
N SER A 92 -3.11 -2.03 12.03
CA SER A 92 -1.89 -1.63 12.75
C SER A 92 -1.99 -0.16 13.22
N LEU A 93 -1.15 0.19 14.17
CA LEU A 93 -1.01 1.60 14.60
C LEU A 93 -0.65 2.49 13.42
N GLU A 94 0.30 2.01 12.60
CA GLU A 94 0.81 2.73 11.43
C GLU A 94 -0.29 2.97 10.39
N ASP A 95 -1.06 1.93 10.06
CA ASP A 95 -2.15 2.04 9.08
C ASP A 95 -3.26 2.98 9.59
N THR A 96 -3.57 2.93 10.89
CA THR A 96 -4.58 3.82 11.50
C THR A 96 -4.09 5.27 11.55
N ARG A 97 -2.83 5.52 11.89
CA ARG A 97 -2.24 6.86 11.85
C ARG A 97 -2.26 7.43 10.43
N ALA A 98 -1.91 6.61 9.42
CA ALA A 98 -2.01 6.98 8.01
C ALA A 98 -3.46 7.32 7.61
N MET A 99 -4.44 6.51 8.01
CA MET A 99 -5.87 6.76 7.75
C MET A 99 -6.33 8.08 8.36
N MET A 100 -5.95 8.39 9.61
CA MET A 100 -6.26 9.67 10.26
C MET A 100 -5.62 10.84 9.50
N CYS A 101 -4.38 10.72 9.06
CA CYS A 101 -3.67 11.74 8.29
C CYS A 101 -4.38 12.03 6.96
N VAL A 102 -4.71 11.00 6.19
CA VAL A 102 -5.46 11.14 4.93
C VAL A 102 -6.83 11.77 5.18
N ARG A 103 -7.53 11.37 6.26
CA ARG A 103 -8.82 11.97 6.59
C ARG A 103 -8.70 13.46 6.89
N ILE A 104 -7.74 13.88 7.70
CA ILE A 104 -7.48 15.30 7.95
C ILE A 104 -7.24 16.02 6.63
N ASN A 105 -6.37 15.50 5.76
CA ASN A 105 -6.01 16.14 4.50
C ASN A 105 -7.21 16.34 3.57
N SER A 106 -8.10 15.33 3.46
CA SER A 106 -9.35 15.42 2.70
C SER A 106 -10.30 16.49 3.28
N LEU A 107 -10.43 16.56 4.61
CA LEU A 107 -11.32 17.51 5.28
C LEU A 107 -10.85 18.96 5.15
N VAL A 108 -9.53 19.20 5.27
CA VAL A 108 -8.96 20.56 5.19
C VAL A 108 -8.90 21.11 3.77
N LYS A 109 -9.24 20.30 2.75
CA LYS A 109 -9.49 20.78 1.39
C LYS A 109 -10.65 21.79 1.33
N GLY A 110 -11.57 21.75 2.32
CA GLY A 110 -12.57 22.77 2.55
C GLY A 110 -13.87 22.59 1.77
N HIS A 111 -14.26 21.35 1.49
CA HIS A 111 -15.50 21.02 0.77
C HIS A 111 -16.52 20.22 1.59
N SER A 112 -16.19 19.83 2.83
CA SER A 112 -17.07 18.96 3.65
C SER A 112 -18.04 19.71 4.56
N GLY A 113 -17.78 20.98 4.92
CA GLY A 113 -18.57 21.75 5.87
C GLY A 113 -18.45 21.32 7.32
N ILE A 114 -17.45 20.52 7.64
CA ILE A 114 -17.14 20.08 9.01
C ILE A 114 -16.69 21.24 9.89
N GLN A 115 -16.96 21.16 11.19
CA GLN A 115 -16.48 22.14 12.15
C GLN A 115 -14.95 22.05 12.35
N LYS A 116 -14.28 23.20 12.40
CA LYS A 116 -12.83 23.30 12.67
C LYS A 116 -12.41 22.54 13.95
N LYS A 117 -13.20 22.62 15.03
CA LYS A 117 -12.91 21.93 16.30
C LYS A 117 -12.84 20.42 16.14
N VAL A 118 -13.63 19.83 15.21
CA VAL A 118 -13.66 18.39 14.97
C VAL A 118 -12.40 17.95 14.23
N VAL A 119 -11.98 18.69 13.21
CA VAL A 119 -10.73 18.44 12.50
C VAL A 119 -9.53 18.63 13.44
N GLN A 120 -9.53 19.67 14.27
CA GLN A 120 -8.48 19.91 15.27
C GLN A 120 -8.39 18.75 16.27
N GLN A 121 -9.50 18.15 16.68
CA GLN A 121 -9.51 16.97 17.55
C GLN A 121 -8.78 15.77 16.92
N ILE A 122 -8.93 15.54 15.60
CA ILE A 122 -8.20 14.46 14.92
C ILE A 122 -6.69 14.76 14.95
N VAL A 123 -6.30 16.01 14.69
CA VAL A 123 -4.90 16.47 14.78
C VAL A 123 -4.34 16.28 16.18
N ASP A 124 -5.08 16.68 17.20
CA ASP A 124 -4.66 16.58 18.59
C ASP A 124 -4.50 15.12 19.03
N TYR A 125 -5.43 14.24 18.64
CA TYR A 125 -5.33 12.81 18.92
C TYR A 125 -4.12 12.19 18.24
N LEU A 126 -3.91 12.44 16.96
CA LEU A 126 -2.78 11.94 16.19
C LEU A 126 -1.44 12.42 16.82
N ASN A 127 -1.38 13.68 17.23
CA ASN A 127 -0.20 14.28 17.86
C ASN A 127 0.04 13.84 19.32
N ALA A 128 -1.03 13.46 20.04
CA ALA A 128 -0.97 12.93 21.41
C ALA A 128 -0.82 11.40 21.46
N ASP A 129 -0.68 10.75 20.28
CA ASP A 129 -0.63 9.30 20.14
C ASP A 129 -1.86 8.58 20.73
N ILE A 130 -3.04 9.18 20.53
CA ILE A 130 -4.35 8.60 20.83
C ILE A 130 -4.87 7.98 19.54
N ILE A 131 -4.56 6.71 19.31
CA ILE A 131 -4.84 6.03 18.04
C ILE A 131 -6.00 5.06 18.20
N PRO A 132 -7.12 5.27 17.48
CA PRO A 132 -8.29 4.41 17.54
C PRO A 132 -8.02 2.96 17.17
N VAL A 133 -8.70 2.03 17.82
CA VAL A 133 -8.72 0.62 17.44
C VAL A 133 -9.75 0.43 16.33
N VAL A 134 -9.26 0.14 15.12
CA VAL A 134 -10.10 0.01 13.93
C VAL A 134 -10.10 -1.44 13.44
N PRO A 135 -11.26 -2.13 13.41
CA PRO A 135 -11.37 -3.47 12.84
C PRO A 135 -11.23 -3.47 11.30
N ARG A 136 -10.70 -4.57 10.77
CA ARG A 136 -10.43 -4.75 9.34
C ARG A 136 -11.68 -4.87 8.48
N LEU A 137 -12.70 -5.63 8.92
CA LEU A 137 -13.89 -5.93 8.12
C LEU A 137 -15.02 -4.95 8.47
N GLY A 138 -15.61 -4.35 7.44
CA GLY A 138 -16.76 -3.44 7.58
C GLY A 138 -16.91 -2.43 6.45
N SER A 139 -15.89 -2.23 5.59
CA SER A 139 -15.98 -1.36 4.43
C SER A 139 -16.24 -2.16 3.15
N LEU A 140 -17.20 -1.71 2.36
CA LEU A 140 -17.47 -2.16 0.99
C LEU A 140 -16.85 -1.24 -0.06
N GLY A 141 -16.38 -0.05 0.36
CA GLY A 141 -15.90 0.99 -0.54
C GLY A 141 -17.03 1.62 -1.38
N ALA A 142 -18.30 1.48 -0.99
CA ALA A 142 -19.45 2.06 -1.67
C ALA A 142 -19.61 3.54 -1.33
N SER A 143 -19.89 3.87 -0.06
CA SER A 143 -19.87 5.24 0.49
C SER A 143 -18.52 5.55 1.14
N GLY A 144 -17.43 5.03 0.57
CA GLY A 144 -16.11 5.01 1.18
C GLY A 144 -16.02 4.00 2.32
N ASP A 145 -15.20 4.32 3.32
CA ASP A 145 -14.81 3.44 4.41
C ASP A 145 -15.66 3.66 5.67
N LEU A 146 -17.00 3.57 5.56
CA LEU A 146 -17.95 3.97 6.61
C LEU A 146 -17.63 3.36 7.98
N ALA A 147 -17.58 2.03 8.10
CA ALA A 147 -17.38 1.38 9.40
C ALA A 147 -15.98 1.65 10.00
N PRO A 148 -14.87 1.52 9.26
CA PRO A 148 -13.54 1.88 9.77
C PRO A 148 -13.43 3.33 10.24
N LEU A 149 -13.94 4.28 9.48
CA LEU A 149 -13.95 5.70 9.85
C LEU A 149 -14.89 5.98 11.02
N SER A 150 -15.98 5.19 11.17
CA SER A 150 -16.86 5.29 12.33
C SER A 150 -16.18 4.83 13.61
N HIS A 151 -15.32 3.82 13.59
CA HIS A 151 -14.50 3.45 14.75
C HIS A 151 -13.51 4.57 15.13
N MET A 152 -12.92 5.24 14.12
CA MET A 152 -12.11 6.43 14.37
C MET A 152 -12.95 7.55 15.00
N ALA A 153 -14.12 7.85 14.42
CA ALA A 153 -15.01 8.91 14.90
C ALA A 153 -15.59 8.63 16.28
N LEU A 154 -15.83 7.35 16.62
CA LEU A 154 -16.29 6.93 17.94
C LEU A 154 -15.28 7.32 19.03
N ALA A 155 -13.97 7.15 18.77
CA ALA A 155 -12.95 7.61 19.69
C ALA A 155 -12.94 9.15 19.85
N LEU A 156 -13.20 9.89 18.77
CA LEU A 156 -13.24 11.37 18.82
C LEU A 156 -14.34 11.90 19.75
N ILE A 157 -15.47 11.20 19.86
CA ILE A 157 -16.56 11.56 20.79
C ILE A 157 -16.35 10.98 22.20
N GLY A 158 -15.20 10.34 22.47
CA GLY A 158 -14.86 9.79 23.79
C GLY A 158 -15.35 8.36 24.05
N GLU A 159 -15.87 7.68 23.04
CA GLU A 159 -16.37 6.31 23.11
C GLU A 159 -15.40 5.33 22.40
N GLY A 160 -15.72 4.02 22.37
CA GLY A 160 -14.88 3.02 21.73
C GLY A 160 -13.54 2.80 22.43
N GLU A 161 -12.56 2.33 21.66
CA GLU A 161 -11.24 1.92 22.16
C GLU A 161 -10.10 2.61 21.37
N VAL A 162 -8.99 2.84 22.08
CA VAL A 162 -7.73 3.31 21.49
C VAL A 162 -6.58 2.40 21.90
N TRP A 163 -5.52 2.38 21.12
CA TRP A 163 -4.29 1.67 21.47
C TRP A 163 -3.55 2.39 22.61
N HIS A 164 -3.30 1.69 23.71
CA HIS A 164 -2.46 2.14 24.82
C HIS A 164 -1.48 1.03 25.20
N ASN A 165 -0.18 1.25 25.06
CA ASN A 165 0.86 0.26 25.34
C ASN A 165 0.62 -1.11 24.66
N GLY A 166 0.11 -1.10 23.44
CA GLY A 166 -0.19 -2.31 22.66
C GLY A 166 -1.48 -3.03 23.06
N VAL A 167 -2.27 -2.46 23.95
CA VAL A 167 -3.56 -3.01 24.42
C VAL A 167 -4.70 -2.08 24.02
N ALA A 168 -5.82 -2.66 23.57
CA ALA A 168 -7.05 -1.92 23.31
C ALA A 168 -7.65 -1.48 24.66
N THR A 169 -7.78 -0.17 24.87
CA THR A 169 -8.21 0.46 26.13
C THR A 169 -9.37 1.41 25.85
N PRO A 170 -10.40 1.49 26.74
CA PRO A 170 -11.50 2.44 26.57
C PRO A 170 -11.00 3.87 26.37
N THR A 171 -11.48 4.54 25.32
CA THR A 171 -11.08 5.92 24.98
C THR A 171 -11.26 6.88 26.15
N SER A 172 -12.39 6.77 26.87
CA SER A 172 -12.72 7.63 28.03
C SER A 172 -11.68 7.58 29.15
N GLU A 173 -10.97 6.44 29.33
CA GLU A 173 -9.91 6.29 30.33
C GLU A 173 -8.67 7.09 29.91
N ILE A 174 -8.25 6.97 28.65
CA ILE A 174 -7.08 7.65 28.12
C ILE A 174 -7.31 9.16 28.03
N LEU A 175 -8.51 9.59 27.65
CA LEU A 175 -8.86 11.01 27.64
C LEU A 175 -8.79 11.62 29.04
N ARG A 176 -9.30 10.93 30.06
CA ARG A 176 -9.21 11.38 31.45
C ARG A 176 -7.76 11.46 31.93
N GLU A 177 -6.92 10.48 31.58
CA GLU A 177 -5.48 10.49 31.91
C GLU A 177 -4.76 11.67 31.28
N LYS A 178 -5.07 11.99 30.02
CA LYS A 178 -4.45 13.07 29.27
C LYS A 178 -5.10 14.46 29.49
N GLY A 179 -6.15 14.55 30.30
CA GLY A 179 -6.89 15.79 30.56
C GLY A 179 -7.62 16.32 29.33
N MET A 180 -8.02 15.43 28.42
CA MET A 180 -8.75 15.72 27.20
C MET A 180 -10.21 15.29 27.33
N ILE A 181 -11.08 15.82 26.46
CA ILE A 181 -12.49 15.45 26.36
C ILE A 181 -12.85 15.10 24.92
N GLY A 182 -13.90 14.30 24.74
CA GLY A 182 -14.48 14.04 23.44
C GLY A 182 -15.09 15.29 22.81
N VAL A 183 -15.07 15.39 21.48
CA VAL A 183 -15.65 16.51 20.77
C VAL A 183 -17.17 16.36 20.61
N GLU A 184 -17.91 17.45 20.77
CA GLU A 184 -19.33 17.50 20.43
C GLU A 184 -19.52 17.78 18.94
N LEU A 185 -20.31 16.90 18.29
CA LEU A 185 -20.61 16.99 16.87
C LEU A 185 -21.85 17.84 16.61
N GLY A 186 -21.78 18.67 15.59
CA GLY A 186 -22.92 19.40 15.03
C GLY A 186 -23.36 18.83 13.69
N ALA A 187 -24.33 19.48 13.05
CA ALA A 187 -24.81 19.10 11.72
C ALA A 187 -23.67 18.87 10.73
N LYS A 188 -23.77 17.84 9.90
CA LYS A 188 -22.79 17.42 8.89
C LYS A 188 -21.50 16.78 9.46
N ASP A 189 -21.10 17.01 10.71
CA ASP A 189 -19.82 16.55 11.24
C ASP A 189 -19.66 15.01 11.21
N GLY A 190 -20.67 14.27 11.66
CA GLY A 190 -20.66 12.82 11.68
C GLY A 190 -20.48 12.24 10.29
N LEU A 191 -21.29 12.70 9.32
CA LEU A 191 -21.16 12.25 7.94
C LEU A 191 -19.80 12.62 7.35
N SER A 192 -19.34 13.86 7.57
CA SER A 192 -18.01 14.31 7.13
C SER A 192 -16.86 13.51 7.73
N LEU A 193 -17.00 12.92 8.90
CA LEU A 193 -15.99 12.07 9.52
C LEU A 193 -15.88 10.70 8.85
N ILE A 194 -16.99 10.13 8.38
CA ILE A 194 -17.04 8.72 7.99
C ILE A 194 -17.16 8.49 6.47
N ASN A 195 -17.53 9.49 5.69
CA ASN A 195 -17.77 9.37 4.26
C ASN A 195 -16.48 9.69 3.46
N GLY A 196 -15.83 8.68 2.92
CA GLY A 196 -14.60 8.84 2.13
C GLY A 196 -13.67 7.62 2.17
N THR A 197 -12.58 7.67 1.39
CA THR A 197 -11.70 6.56 1.01
C THR A 197 -10.42 6.43 1.85
N SER A 198 -10.41 6.96 3.08
CA SER A 198 -9.17 7.14 3.84
C SER A 198 -8.53 5.84 4.34
N GLN A 199 -9.31 4.77 4.62
CA GLN A 199 -8.74 3.46 4.94
C GLN A 199 -8.09 2.84 3.70
N MET A 200 -8.80 2.82 2.58
CA MET A 200 -8.25 2.31 1.32
C MET A 200 -6.94 3.02 0.96
N CYS A 201 -6.91 4.36 1.04
CA CYS A 201 -5.69 5.14 0.80
C CYS A 201 -4.56 4.75 1.77
N SER A 202 -4.83 4.60 3.07
CA SER A 202 -3.78 4.23 4.04
C SER A 202 -3.14 2.88 3.73
N LEU A 203 -3.94 1.90 3.33
CA LEU A 203 -3.48 0.58 2.93
C LEU A 203 -2.67 0.62 1.63
N LEU A 204 -3.11 1.44 0.65
CA LEU A 204 -2.37 1.63 -0.60
C LEU A 204 -1.06 2.40 -0.39
N VAL A 205 -0.99 3.37 0.51
CA VAL A 205 0.28 4.03 0.91
C VAL A 205 1.26 2.99 1.44
N ARG A 206 0.81 2.09 2.30
CA ARG A 206 1.67 1.00 2.80
C ARG A 206 2.12 0.08 1.68
N ALA A 207 1.22 -0.30 0.76
CA ALA A 207 1.57 -1.13 -0.40
C ALA A 207 2.57 -0.41 -1.33
N ASP A 208 2.36 0.87 -1.63
CA ASP A 208 3.26 1.71 -2.43
C ASP A 208 4.68 1.73 -1.85
N ASN A 209 4.83 1.97 -0.55
CA ASN A 209 6.13 1.97 0.12
C ASN A 209 6.85 0.62 0.07
N VAL A 210 6.13 -0.48 0.22
CA VAL A 210 6.68 -1.84 0.10
C VAL A 210 7.11 -2.12 -1.33
N LEU A 211 6.28 -1.76 -2.31
CA LEU A 211 6.53 -2.00 -3.73
C LEU A 211 7.67 -1.12 -4.27
N ALA A 212 7.84 0.10 -3.75
CA ALA A 212 8.97 0.97 -4.07
C ALA A 212 10.33 0.29 -3.79
N ASN A 213 10.35 -0.65 -2.85
CA ASN A 213 11.53 -1.47 -2.53
C ASN A 213 11.54 -2.79 -3.31
N LEU A 214 10.44 -3.53 -3.33
CA LEU A 214 10.40 -4.88 -3.89
C LEU A 214 10.59 -4.92 -5.42
N ILE A 215 10.06 -3.94 -6.16
CA ILE A 215 10.14 -3.94 -7.63
C ILE A 215 11.60 -3.78 -8.11
N PRO A 216 12.38 -2.77 -7.69
CA PRO A 216 13.78 -2.69 -8.09
C PRO A 216 14.63 -3.83 -7.51
N MET A 217 14.28 -4.36 -6.32
CA MET A 217 14.95 -5.53 -5.77
C MET A 217 14.67 -6.80 -6.57
N ALA A 218 13.49 -6.97 -7.17
CA ALA A 218 13.18 -8.08 -8.06
C ALA A 218 14.09 -8.08 -9.30
N ASP A 219 14.37 -6.91 -9.87
CA ASP A 219 15.32 -6.77 -10.99
C ASP A 219 16.76 -7.13 -10.56
N LEU A 220 17.19 -6.67 -9.39
CA LEU A 220 18.50 -6.99 -8.86
C LEU A 220 18.65 -8.48 -8.52
N ILE A 221 17.62 -9.10 -7.92
CA ILE A 221 17.60 -10.54 -7.61
C ILE A 221 17.63 -11.36 -8.91
N ALA A 222 16.90 -10.92 -9.94
CA ALA A 222 16.99 -11.53 -11.26
C ALA A 222 18.42 -11.45 -11.84
N CYS A 223 19.17 -10.38 -11.57
CA CYS A 223 20.58 -10.28 -11.95
C CYS A 223 21.46 -11.29 -11.18
N VAL A 224 21.20 -11.53 -9.89
CA VAL A 224 21.89 -12.61 -9.14
C VAL A 224 21.65 -13.96 -9.82
N SER A 225 20.39 -14.24 -10.20
CA SER A 225 20.01 -15.46 -10.90
C SER A 225 20.61 -15.56 -12.30
N LEU A 226 20.72 -14.44 -13.03
CA LEU A 226 21.37 -14.36 -14.35
C LEU A 226 22.85 -14.76 -14.27
N GLU A 227 23.60 -14.22 -13.31
CA GLU A 227 25.01 -14.57 -13.10
C GLU A 227 25.15 -16.00 -12.58
N ALA A 228 24.34 -16.41 -11.61
CA ALA A 228 24.35 -17.77 -11.07
C ALA A 228 24.12 -18.83 -12.15
N LYS A 229 23.30 -18.54 -13.16
CA LYS A 229 22.94 -19.44 -14.26
C LYS A 229 23.81 -19.24 -15.51
N GLU A 230 24.70 -18.25 -15.49
CA GLU A 230 25.50 -17.84 -16.67
C GLU A 230 24.62 -17.61 -17.90
N CYS A 231 23.67 -16.68 -17.78
CA CYS A 231 22.75 -16.32 -18.84
C CYS A 231 23.24 -15.09 -19.61
N SER A 232 22.81 -14.97 -20.88
CA SER A 232 23.15 -13.84 -21.74
C SER A 232 22.38 -12.56 -21.37
N ILE A 233 23.05 -11.40 -21.42
CA ILE A 233 22.42 -10.07 -21.32
C ILE A 233 22.04 -9.46 -22.67
N GLN A 234 22.20 -10.17 -23.79
CA GLN A 234 21.78 -9.69 -25.12
C GLN A 234 20.31 -9.24 -25.16
N PRO A 235 19.36 -9.87 -24.43
CA PRO A 235 17.98 -9.37 -24.38
C PRO A 235 17.81 -7.95 -23.82
N MET A 236 18.83 -7.40 -23.15
CA MET A 236 18.83 -6.04 -22.59
C MET A 236 19.33 -4.99 -23.58
N ASP A 237 19.69 -5.36 -24.82
CA ASP A 237 20.20 -4.43 -25.84
C ASP A 237 19.17 -3.30 -26.09
N PRO A 238 19.56 -2.02 -25.99
CA PRO A 238 18.64 -0.88 -26.15
C PRO A 238 17.90 -0.86 -27.49
N ARG A 239 18.48 -1.44 -28.55
CA ARG A 239 17.85 -1.52 -29.88
C ARG A 239 16.58 -2.38 -29.85
N VAL A 240 16.55 -3.44 -29.03
CA VAL A 240 15.38 -4.30 -28.84
C VAL A 240 14.21 -3.49 -28.26
N HIS A 241 14.50 -2.65 -27.27
CA HIS A 241 13.48 -1.87 -26.56
C HIS A 241 13.05 -0.63 -27.36
N LYS A 242 13.93 -0.08 -28.22
CA LYS A 242 13.59 1.04 -29.10
C LYS A 242 12.53 0.67 -30.15
N VAL A 243 12.52 -0.57 -30.65
CA VAL A 243 11.54 -1.02 -31.66
C VAL A 243 10.20 -1.51 -31.03
N ARG A 244 10.16 -1.61 -29.69
CA ARG A 244 8.94 -1.89 -28.89
C ARG A 244 8.93 -0.99 -27.64
N PRO A 245 8.61 0.30 -27.78
CA PRO A 245 8.99 1.34 -26.84
C PRO A 245 8.02 1.47 -25.63
N HIS A 246 7.75 0.37 -24.92
CA HIS A 246 7.12 0.44 -23.62
C HIS A 246 8.11 0.96 -22.59
N HIS A 247 7.71 1.98 -21.84
CA HIS A 247 8.62 2.67 -20.91
C HIS A 247 9.17 1.72 -19.83
N GLY A 248 8.30 0.96 -19.16
CA GLY A 248 8.72 0.02 -18.11
C GLY A 248 9.67 -1.06 -18.65
N GLN A 249 9.42 -1.61 -19.86
CA GLN A 249 10.30 -2.57 -20.51
C GLN A 249 11.70 -1.98 -20.75
N SER A 250 11.77 -0.75 -21.25
CA SER A 250 13.03 -0.05 -21.52
C SER A 250 13.80 0.24 -20.23
N LEU A 251 13.11 0.70 -19.20
CA LEU A 251 13.70 1.01 -17.89
C LEU A 251 14.25 -0.23 -17.18
N VAL A 252 13.53 -1.35 -17.21
CA VAL A 252 14.03 -2.62 -16.64
C VAL A 252 15.28 -3.09 -17.37
N ALA A 253 15.30 -3.04 -18.70
CA ALA A 253 16.48 -3.40 -19.48
C ALA A 253 17.70 -2.50 -19.18
N GLU A 254 17.48 -1.19 -19.04
CA GLU A 254 18.51 -0.22 -18.64
C GLU A 254 19.04 -0.55 -17.23
N ARG A 255 18.13 -0.82 -16.28
CA ARG A 255 18.47 -1.17 -14.89
C ARG A 255 19.32 -2.43 -14.82
N ILE A 256 18.92 -3.50 -15.51
CA ILE A 256 19.67 -4.75 -15.56
C ILE A 256 21.05 -4.51 -16.20
N SER A 257 21.11 -3.79 -17.33
CA SER A 257 22.37 -3.45 -17.97
C SER A 257 23.30 -2.63 -17.06
N TYR A 258 22.72 -1.75 -16.25
CA TYR A 258 23.47 -0.96 -15.26
C TYR A 258 24.03 -1.84 -14.13
N ILE A 259 23.21 -2.73 -13.57
CA ILE A 259 23.58 -3.66 -12.49
C ILE A 259 24.70 -4.61 -12.96
N MET A 260 24.59 -5.14 -14.16
CA MET A 260 25.48 -6.17 -14.71
C MET A 260 26.82 -5.65 -15.26
N LYS A 261 27.08 -4.35 -15.16
CA LYS A 261 28.38 -3.78 -15.59
C LYS A 261 29.54 -4.43 -14.85
N ASN A 262 30.61 -4.75 -15.61
CA ASN A 262 31.86 -5.31 -15.11
C ASN A 262 31.70 -6.69 -14.43
N SER A 263 30.73 -7.49 -14.83
CA SER A 263 30.59 -8.88 -14.43
C SER A 263 31.64 -9.75 -15.12
N GLN A 264 32.56 -10.32 -14.37
CA GLN A 264 33.53 -11.26 -14.92
C GLN A 264 32.86 -12.60 -15.30
N ILE A 265 31.78 -12.99 -14.61
CA ILE A 265 30.99 -14.17 -14.94
C ILE A 265 30.45 -14.07 -16.37
N LEU A 266 29.87 -12.91 -16.72
CA LEU A 266 29.35 -12.67 -18.07
C LEU A 266 30.46 -12.60 -19.14
N GLU A 267 31.59 -11.99 -18.81
CA GLU A 267 32.73 -11.90 -19.71
C GLU A 267 33.26 -13.28 -20.07
N HIS A 268 33.34 -14.20 -19.11
CA HIS A 268 33.79 -15.58 -19.32
C HIS A 268 32.78 -16.43 -20.12
N HIS A 269 31.51 -15.99 -20.18
CA HIS A 269 30.44 -16.75 -20.85
C HIS A 269 30.07 -16.22 -22.26
N LEU A 270 30.81 -15.24 -22.81
CA LEU A 270 30.50 -14.64 -24.11
C LEU A 270 30.54 -15.62 -25.28
N ASP A 271 31.35 -16.68 -25.20
CA ASP A 271 31.58 -17.66 -26.27
C ASP A 271 30.94 -19.03 -25.96
N CYS A 272 29.82 -19.06 -25.25
CA CYS A 272 29.18 -20.33 -24.92
C CYS A 272 28.32 -20.89 -26.06
N ASP A 273 28.25 -22.23 -26.16
CA ASP A 273 27.45 -22.95 -27.17
C ASP A 273 25.94 -22.85 -27.00
N LYS A 274 25.47 -22.18 -25.97
CA LYS A 274 24.05 -22.07 -25.62
C LYS A 274 23.33 -21.09 -26.56
N VAL A 275 22.44 -21.59 -27.42
CA VAL A 275 21.74 -20.80 -28.42
C VAL A 275 20.79 -19.76 -27.81
N GLN A 276 20.05 -20.12 -26.75
CA GLN A 276 19.10 -19.24 -26.08
C GLN A 276 18.89 -19.64 -24.61
N ASP A 277 18.66 -18.63 -23.77
CA ASP A 277 18.20 -18.83 -22.39
C ASP A 277 16.71 -19.10 -22.30
N ALA A 278 16.26 -19.67 -21.18
CA ALA A 278 14.84 -19.82 -20.86
C ALA A 278 14.14 -18.46 -20.79
N TYR A 279 12.82 -18.44 -21.03
CA TYR A 279 12.04 -17.18 -21.04
C TYR A 279 12.08 -16.45 -19.71
N SER A 280 12.22 -17.18 -18.59
CA SER A 280 12.31 -16.58 -17.26
C SER A 280 13.55 -15.67 -17.06
N PHE A 281 14.57 -15.81 -17.91
CA PHE A 281 15.74 -14.94 -17.97
C PHE A 281 15.64 -13.97 -19.17
N ARG A 282 15.31 -14.48 -20.34
CA ARG A 282 15.31 -13.72 -21.59
C ARG A 282 14.20 -12.69 -21.68
N CYS A 283 13.06 -12.95 -21.03
CA CYS A 283 11.88 -12.08 -21.07
C CYS A 283 11.72 -11.21 -19.82
N ILE A 284 12.77 -11.05 -19.00
CA ILE A 284 12.72 -10.19 -17.81
C ILE A 284 12.26 -8.76 -18.16
N PRO A 285 12.80 -8.06 -19.18
CA PRO A 285 12.35 -6.69 -19.48
C PRO A 285 10.87 -6.61 -19.83
N GLN A 286 10.33 -7.60 -20.53
CA GLN A 286 8.92 -7.63 -20.94
C GLN A 286 7.98 -7.87 -19.78
N VAL A 287 8.31 -8.78 -18.89
CA VAL A 287 7.44 -9.17 -17.74
C VAL A 287 7.58 -8.17 -16.61
N HIS A 288 8.80 -7.92 -16.12
CA HIS A 288 9.04 -6.96 -15.05
C HIS A 288 8.63 -5.55 -15.46
N GLY A 289 8.86 -5.16 -16.72
CA GLY A 289 8.45 -3.86 -17.26
C GLY A 289 6.93 -3.69 -17.29
N ALA A 290 6.17 -4.73 -17.62
CA ALA A 290 4.71 -4.68 -17.57
C ALA A 290 4.18 -4.48 -16.14
N VAL A 291 4.83 -5.12 -15.15
CA VAL A 291 4.50 -4.94 -13.72
C VAL A 291 4.88 -3.53 -13.23
N LEU A 292 6.03 -3.01 -13.66
CA LEU A 292 6.46 -1.64 -13.34
C LEU A 292 5.44 -0.60 -13.81
N GLU A 293 4.82 -0.78 -14.99
CA GLU A 293 3.75 0.11 -15.47
C GLU A 293 2.49 0.04 -14.59
N ARG A 294 2.18 -1.13 -14.01
CA ARG A 294 1.05 -1.25 -13.06
C ARG A 294 1.36 -0.57 -11.73
N TYR A 295 2.59 -0.70 -11.25
CA TYR A 295 3.04 0.01 -10.05
C TYR A 295 2.99 1.53 -10.23
N ARG A 296 3.44 2.06 -11.36
CA ARG A 296 3.35 3.50 -11.65
C ARG A 296 1.90 3.99 -11.65
N ASN A 297 1.00 3.23 -12.27
CA ASN A 297 -0.43 3.56 -12.23
C ASN A 297 -1.00 3.58 -10.79
N LEU A 298 -0.53 2.68 -9.91
CA LEU A 298 -0.91 2.69 -8.50
C LEU A 298 -0.41 3.99 -7.82
N SER A 299 0.86 4.33 -7.99
CA SER A 299 1.46 5.52 -7.38
C SER A 299 0.77 6.80 -7.88
N ASP A 300 0.55 6.94 -9.20
CA ASP A 300 -0.14 8.09 -9.79
C ASP A 300 -1.59 8.22 -9.28
N THR A 301 -2.32 7.11 -9.17
CA THR A 301 -3.69 7.10 -8.63
C THR A 301 -3.72 7.53 -7.17
N LEU A 302 -2.78 7.03 -6.39
CA LEU A 302 -2.67 7.32 -4.97
C LEU A 302 -2.35 8.80 -4.72
N ASP A 303 -1.43 9.39 -5.49
CA ASP A 303 -1.06 10.81 -5.39
C ASP A 303 -2.26 11.74 -5.61
N ILE A 304 -3.20 11.35 -6.48
CA ILE A 304 -4.45 12.08 -6.70
C ILE A 304 -5.40 11.88 -5.53
N GLU A 305 -5.63 10.64 -5.13
CA GLU A 305 -6.69 10.31 -4.16
C GLU A 305 -6.40 10.85 -2.75
N ILE A 306 -5.15 10.79 -2.27
CA ILE A 306 -4.75 11.33 -0.96
C ILE A 306 -4.91 12.85 -0.86
N ASN A 307 -5.06 13.54 -1.98
CA ASN A 307 -5.28 14.98 -2.11
C ASN A 307 -6.69 15.32 -2.61
N SER A 308 -7.65 14.40 -2.51
CA SER A 308 -9.01 14.56 -3.03
C SER A 308 -10.03 14.84 -1.94
N ALA A 309 -11.12 15.52 -2.32
CA ALA A 309 -12.32 15.67 -1.50
C ALA A 309 -13.25 14.47 -1.79
N THR A 310 -13.33 13.55 -0.84
CA THR A 310 -14.04 12.25 -0.98
C THR A 310 -15.32 12.16 -0.14
N ASP A 311 -15.84 13.29 0.33
CA ASP A 311 -17.09 13.38 1.11
C ASP A 311 -18.33 13.54 0.19
N ASN A 312 -19.53 13.47 0.74
CA ASN A 312 -20.81 13.76 0.11
C ASN A 312 -21.84 14.27 1.15
N PRO A 313 -22.60 15.34 0.86
CA PRO A 313 -22.44 16.22 -0.29
C PRO A 313 -21.20 17.08 -0.18
N LEU A 314 -20.69 17.55 -1.32
CA LEU A 314 -19.65 18.57 -1.37
C LEU A 314 -20.23 19.97 -1.38
N ILE A 315 -19.55 20.88 -0.70
CA ILE A 315 -19.91 22.29 -0.57
C ILE A 315 -18.91 23.14 -1.35
N PHE A 316 -19.43 24.02 -2.18
CA PHE A 316 -18.66 24.99 -2.98
C PHE A 316 -19.03 26.41 -2.54
N PRO A 317 -18.34 26.99 -1.54
CA PRO A 317 -18.54 28.38 -1.16
C PRO A 317 -18.14 29.31 -2.31
N GLU A 318 -18.87 30.36 -2.54
CA GLU A 318 -18.52 31.41 -3.53
C GLU A 318 -17.96 32.64 -2.81
N PRO A 319 -16.64 32.79 -2.67
CA PRO A 319 -16.02 33.86 -1.90
C PRO A 319 -16.33 35.28 -2.45
N SER A 320 -16.56 35.39 -3.79
CA SER A 320 -16.92 36.63 -4.45
C SER A 320 -18.36 37.10 -4.17
N ASN A 321 -19.22 36.17 -3.71
CA ASN A 321 -20.58 36.43 -3.30
C ASN A 321 -20.90 35.67 -2.00
N PRO A 322 -20.60 36.23 -0.83
CA PRO A 322 -20.72 35.54 0.44
C PRO A 322 -22.10 34.99 0.82
N GLY A 323 -23.14 35.34 0.06
CA GLY A 323 -24.47 34.76 0.18
C GLY A 323 -24.73 33.58 -0.74
N SER A 324 -23.90 33.37 -1.76
CA SER A 324 -24.04 32.29 -2.74
C SER A 324 -23.25 31.07 -2.35
N HIS A 325 -23.80 29.92 -2.65
CA HIS A 325 -23.12 28.62 -2.48
C HIS A 325 -23.80 27.56 -3.36
N GLU A 326 -23.07 26.51 -3.63
CA GLU A 326 -23.60 25.32 -4.26
C GLU A 326 -23.31 24.09 -3.38
N VAL A 327 -24.32 23.28 -3.13
CA VAL A 327 -24.21 22.01 -2.41
C VAL A 327 -24.59 20.89 -3.36
N ILE A 328 -23.63 20.03 -3.68
CA ILE A 328 -23.79 19.00 -4.71
C ILE A 328 -23.72 17.62 -4.09
N SER A 329 -24.82 16.86 -4.21
CA SER A 329 -24.82 15.42 -3.92
C SER A 329 -24.22 14.67 -5.11
N GLN A 330 -23.22 13.83 -4.85
CA GLN A 330 -22.39 13.18 -5.89
C GLN A 330 -21.75 11.88 -5.36
N GLY A 331 -20.78 11.29 -6.06
CA GLY A 331 -20.22 9.97 -5.79
C GLY A 331 -18.71 9.93 -5.52
N ASN A 332 -18.05 11.03 -5.13
CA ASN A 332 -16.59 11.05 -4.91
C ASN A 332 -16.10 10.16 -3.74
N PHE A 333 -17.01 9.64 -2.96
CA PHE A 333 -16.73 8.66 -1.91
C PHE A 333 -16.53 7.23 -2.46
N HIS A 334 -16.87 6.98 -3.74
CA HIS A 334 -16.85 5.63 -4.30
C HIS A 334 -15.43 5.14 -4.56
N GLY A 335 -15.07 4.01 -3.95
CA GLY A 335 -13.71 3.48 -3.97
C GLY A 335 -13.32 2.68 -5.21
N GLU A 336 -14.06 2.76 -6.33
CA GLU A 336 -13.85 1.92 -7.52
C GLU A 336 -12.44 2.06 -8.10
N ILE A 337 -11.94 3.29 -8.23
CA ILE A 337 -10.61 3.54 -8.80
C ILE A 337 -9.51 2.88 -7.96
N LEU A 338 -9.66 2.88 -6.62
CA LEU A 338 -8.72 2.25 -5.70
C LEU A 338 -8.83 0.72 -5.74
N ALA A 339 -10.07 0.19 -5.86
CA ALA A 339 -10.34 -1.23 -5.97
C ALA A 339 -9.68 -1.84 -7.20
N LEU A 340 -9.94 -1.25 -8.38
CA LEU A 340 -9.37 -1.70 -9.65
C LEU A 340 -7.84 -1.57 -9.65
N THR A 341 -7.30 -0.51 -9.06
CA THR A 341 -5.85 -0.30 -8.95
C THR A 341 -5.19 -1.37 -8.07
N ALA A 342 -5.78 -1.68 -6.91
CA ALA A 342 -5.29 -2.70 -5.99
C ALA A 342 -5.33 -4.12 -6.62
N ASP A 343 -6.46 -4.46 -7.26
CA ASP A 343 -6.62 -5.76 -7.93
C ASP A 343 -5.65 -5.93 -9.11
N ASN A 344 -5.48 -4.88 -9.91
CA ASN A 344 -4.54 -4.88 -11.04
C ASN A 344 -3.10 -5.09 -10.56
N MET A 345 -2.72 -4.47 -9.45
CA MET A 345 -1.38 -4.65 -8.88
C MET A 345 -1.22 -6.03 -8.26
N SER A 346 -2.24 -6.58 -7.58
CA SER A 346 -2.23 -7.94 -7.05
C SER A 346 -2.02 -8.99 -8.14
N HIS A 347 -2.71 -8.82 -9.28
CA HIS A 347 -2.52 -9.67 -10.45
C HIS A 347 -1.10 -9.54 -11.03
N ALA A 348 -0.59 -8.31 -11.15
CA ALA A 348 0.77 -8.06 -11.65
C ALA A 348 1.85 -8.68 -10.74
N LEU A 349 1.67 -8.68 -9.43
CA LEU A 349 2.58 -9.33 -8.48
C LEU A 349 2.59 -10.86 -8.66
N PHE A 350 1.46 -11.47 -8.98
CA PHE A 350 1.43 -12.90 -9.31
C PHE A 350 2.33 -13.21 -10.52
N GLU A 351 2.25 -12.43 -11.60
CA GLU A 351 3.10 -12.63 -12.79
C GLU A 351 4.59 -12.45 -12.45
N LEU A 352 4.92 -11.45 -11.62
CA LEU A 352 6.30 -11.20 -11.19
C LEU A 352 6.83 -12.31 -10.27
N GLY A 353 5.99 -12.81 -9.36
CA GLY A 353 6.31 -13.96 -8.50
C GLY A 353 6.45 -15.25 -9.31
N HIS A 354 5.61 -15.44 -10.32
CA HIS A 354 5.65 -16.62 -11.17
C HIS A 354 6.95 -16.69 -11.99
N ILE A 355 7.36 -15.60 -12.64
CA ILE A 355 8.63 -15.60 -13.38
C ILE A 355 9.84 -15.78 -12.45
N SER A 356 9.78 -15.27 -11.20
CA SER A 356 10.79 -15.48 -10.17
C SER A 356 10.90 -16.96 -9.81
N GLU A 357 9.78 -17.61 -9.52
CA GLU A 357 9.74 -19.06 -9.22
C GLU A 357 10.24 -19.91 -10.40
N ARG A 358 9.93 -19.53 -11.63
CA ARG A 358 10.51 -20.22 -12.80
C ARG A 358 12.03 -20.08 -12.90
N ARG A 359 12.64 -19.00 -12.43
CA ARG A 359 14.11 -18.88 -12.34
C ARG A 359 14.68 -19.82 -11.28
N ILE A 360 14.00 -19.98 -10.15
CA ILE A 360 14.35 -20.99 -9.14
C ILE A 360 14.41 -22.39 -9.78
N ASP A 361 13.33 -22.79 -10.47
CA ASP A 361 13.23 -24.09 -11.14
C ASP A 361 14.39 -24.30 -12.15
N GLN A 362 14.75 -23.27 -12.93
CA GLN A 362 15.88 -23.35 -13.86
C GLN A 362 17.26 -23.50 -13.18
N ILE A 363 17.40 -23.06 -11.94
CA ILE A 363 18.66 -23.16 -11.19
C ILE A 363 18.78 -24.54 -10.51
N VAL A 364 17.72 -25.02 -9.87
CA VAL A 364 17.79 -26.21 -9.01
C VAL A 364 17.63 -27.54 -9.76
N ASP A 365 17.10 -27.51 -10.99
CA ASP A 365 16.90 -28.70 -11.81
C ASP A 365 18.20 -29.04 -12.60
N PRO A 366 18.85 -30.18 -12.31
CA PRO A 366 20.11 -30.57 -12.96
C PRO A 366 19.95 -30.86 -14.46
N SER A 367 18.73 -31.10 -14.95
CA SER A 367 18.47 -31.25 -16.39
C SER A 367 18.50 -29.93 -17.16
N ARG A 368 18.44 -28.80 -16.43
CA ARG A 368 18.34 -27.44 -16.97
C ARG A 368 19.54 -26.56 -16.62
N SER A 369 20.35 -27.03 -15.66
CA SER A 369 21.56 -26.32 -15.22
C SER A 369 22.78 -27.24 -15.24
N ASP A 370 23.96 -26.64 -15.26
CA ASP A 370 25.25 -27.32 -15.05
C ASP A 370 25.59 -27.48 -13.54
N LEU A 371 24.67 -27.13 -12.67
CA LEU A 371 24.82 -27.14 -11.23
C LEU A 371 24.40 -28.50 -10.64
N PRO A 372 24.89 -28.86 -9.45
CA PRO A 372 24.42 -30.06 -8.75
C PRO A 372 22.91 -30.01 -8.49
N ALA A 373 22.25 -31.19 -8.51
CA ALA A 373 20.83 -31.30 -8.21
C ALA A 373 20.50 -30.60 -6.89
N PHE A 374 19.59 -29.62 -6.95
CA PHE A 374 19.17 -28.81 -5.80
C PHE A 374 20.30 -28.10 -5.05
N LEU A 375 21.47 -27.93 -5.70
CA LEU A 375 22.68 -27.35 -5.11
C LEU A 375 23.21 -28.15 -3.90
N ALA A 376 22.91 -29.43 -3.82
CA ALA A 376 23.38 -30.33 -2.78
C ALA A 376 24.82 -30.77 -3.08
N LYS A 377 25.74 -30.69 -2.08
CA LYS A 377 27.14 -31.13 -2.25
C LYS A 377 27.26 -32.64 -2.35
N ASN A 378 26.45 -33.37 -1.59
CA ASN A 378 26.39 -34.83 -1.54
C ASN A 378 24.96 -35.29 -1.93
N SER A 379 24.63 -35.20 -3.23
CA SER A 379 23.31 -35.61 -3.72
C SER A 379 22.91 -36.99 -3.29
N GLY A 380 21.71 -37.15 -2.75
CA GLY A 380 21.18 -38.41 -2.18
C GLY A 380 21.34 -38.55 -0.68
N LEU A 381 22.41 -38.02 -0.08
CA LEU A 381 22.56 -37.88 1.37
C LEU A 381 21.98 -36.53 1.84
N GLU A 382 22.10 -35.50 1.00
CA GLU A 382 21.64 -34.13 1.24
C GLU A 382 20.58 -33.77 0.23
N SER A 383 19.60 -32.93 0.66
CA SER A 383 18.52 -32.40 -0.18
C SER A 383 18.81 -30.98 -0.67
N GLY A 384 19.77 -30.27 -0.07
CA GLY A 384 20.15 -28.91 -0.46
C GLY A 384 18.98 -27.93 -0.41
N MET A 385 18.75 -27.21 -1.50
CA MET A 385 17.70 -26.20 -1.64
C MET A 385 16.36 -26.74 -2.18
N MET A 386 16.17 -28.07 -2.27
CA MET A 386 14.95 -28.67 -2.82
C MET A 386 13.68 -28.10 -2.18
N ILE A 387 13.62 -28.06 -0.85
CA ILE A 387 12.41 -27.62 -0.13
C ILE A 387 12.25 -26.09 -0.11
N VAL A 388 13.32 -25.32 -0.30
CA VAL A 388 13.22 -23.86 -0.47
C VAL A 388 12.42 -23.53 -1.75
N HIS A 389 12.57 -24.32 -2.82
CA HIS A 389 11.73 -24.21 -4.01
C HIS A 389 10.25 -24.52 -3.70
N TYR A 390 9.97 -25.52 -2.86
CA TYR A 390 8.59 -25.84 -2.44
C TYR A 390 7.97 -24.68 -1.65
N VAL A 391 8.73 -24.00 -0.82
CA VAL A 391 8.27 -22.78 -0.09
C VAL A 391 7.91 -21.68 -1.07
N ALA A 392 8.74 -21.43 -2.10
CA ALA A 392 8.43 -20.44 -3.14
C ALA A 392 7.16 -20.83 -3.91
N ALA A 393 6.99 -22.10 -4.29
CA ALA A 393 5.80 -22.58 -5.00
C ALA A 393 4.53 -22.50 -4.12
N ALA A 394 4.63 -22.75 -2.82
CA ALA A 394 3.52 -22.58 -1.88
C ALA A 394 3.11 -21.10 -1.75
N ALA A 395 4.08 -20.19 -1.59
CA ALA A 395 3.83 -18.75 -1.58
C ALA A 395 3.23 -18.27 -2.91
N LEU A 396 3.66 -18.83 -4.04
CA LEU A 396 3.09 -18.54 -5.36
C LEU A 396 1.62 -18.98 -5.46
N SER A 397 1.24 -20.11 -4.85
CA SER A 397 -0.15 -20.57 -4.79
C SER A 397 -1.04 -19.59 -4.01
N GLU A 398 -0.57 -19.07 -2.87
CA GLU A 398 -1.26 -18.02 -2.11
C GLU A 398 -1.39 -16.73 -2.95
N LEU A 399 -0.32 -16.34 -3.64
CA LEU A 399 -0.29 -15.17 -4.51
C LEU A 399 -1.25 -15.32 -5.70
N HIS A 400 -1.36 -16.53 -6.29
CA HIS A 400 -2.34 -16.85 -7.32
C HIS A 400 -3.78 -16.70 -6.81
N ALA A 401 -4.09 -17.16 -5.61
CA ALA A 401 -5.40 -16.97 -5.00
C ALA A 401 -5.72 -15.48 -4.82
N GLY A 402 -4.71 -14.67 -4.49
CA GLY A 402 -4.80 -13.21 -4.40
C GLY A 402 -4.96 -12.48 -5.73
N ALA A 403 -4.60 -13.10 -6.85
CA ALA A 403 -4.72 -12.51 -8.19
C ALA A 403 -6.17 -12.44 -8.71
N ASN A 404 -7.12 -13.11 -8.05
CA ASN A 404 -8.54 -12.99 -8.37
C ASN A 404 -9.09 -11.63 -7.90
N PRO A 405 -9.66 -10.80 -8.81
CA PRO A 405 -10.10 -9.46 -8.45
C PRO A 405 -11.23 -9.47 -7.41
N ARG A 406 -11.13 -8.65 -6.37
CA ARG A 406 -12.18 -8.46 -5.37
C ARG A 406 -13.27 -7.53 -5.88
N SER A 407 -12.89 -6.54 -6.71
CA SER A 407 -13.80 -5.60 -7.37
C SER A 407 -14.76 -6.28 -8.39
N ALA A 408 -14.46 -7.49 -8.83
CA ALA A 408 -15.37 -8.25 -9.70
C ALA A 408 -16.67 -8.71 -9.00
N PHE A 409 -16.77 -8.56 -7.67
CA PHE A 409 -17.95 -8.88 -6.90
C PHE A 409 -18.63 -7.61 -6.40
N SER A 410 -19.93 -7.46 -6.67
CA SER A 410 -20.76 -6.38 -6.17
C SER A 410 -22.09 -6.94 -5.67
N THR A 411 -22.61 -6.38 -4.59
CA THR A 411 -23.90 -6.78 -4.00
C THR A 411 -24.62 -5.55 -3.44
N PRO A 412 -25.94 -5.37 -3.70
CA PRO A 412 -26.65 -4.20 -3.20
C PRO A 412 -26.76 -4.19 -1.68
N THR A 413 -26.57 -2.99 -1.10
CA THR A 413 -26.69 -2.72 0.33
C THR A 413 -27.58 -1.49 0.58
N SER A 414 -27.80 -1.09 1.83
CA SER A 414 -28.59 0.10 2.20
C SER A 414 -30.00 0.12 1.55
N GLY A 415 -30.70 -1.05 1.58
CA GLY A 415 -32.04 -1.15 0.98
C GLY A 415 -32.07 -0.96 -0.53
N GLY A 416 -30.95 -1.19 -1.21
CA GLY A 416 -30.81 -1.02 -2.67
C GLY A 416 -30.34 0.37 -3.10
N GLN A 417 -30.11 1.30 -2.16
CA GLN A 417 -29.57 2.62 -2.49
C GLN A 417 -28.10 2.53 -2.94
N GLU A 418 -27.33 1.63 -2.36
CA GLU A 418 -25.96 1.27 -2.77
C GLU A 418 -26.05 0.00 -3.63
N ASP A 419 -26.49 0.13 -4.86
CA ASP A 419 -26.75 -0.96 -5.80
C ASP A 419 -25.49 -1.44 -6.54
N HIS A 420 -24.40 -0.67 -6.47
CA HIS A 420 -23.07 -1.00 -6.96
C HIS A 420 -22.01 -0.62 -5.93
N VAL A 421 -21.14 -1.57 -5.55
CA VAL A 421 -20.10 -1.40 -4.53
C VAL A 421 -18.75 -1.89 -5.07
N SER A 422 -17.66 -1.21 -4.68
CA SER A 422 -16.32 -1.44 -5.25
C SER A 422 -15.56 -2.61 -4.64
N MET A 423 -15.88 -3.01 -3.41
CA MET A 423 -15.06 -3.93 -2.58
C MET A 423 -13.60 -3.44 -2.38
N GLY A 424 -13.38 -2.11 -2.44
CA GLY A 424 -12.04 -1.52 -2.46
C GLY A 424 -11.21 -1.81 -1.22
N ALA A 425 -11.81 -1.77 -0.02
CA ALA A 425 -11.10 -2.13 1.20
C ALA A 425 -10.57 -3.57 1.16
N THR A 426 -11.39 -4.52 0.68
CA THR A 426 -11.00 -5.93 0.53
C THR A 426 -9.89 -6.08 -0.52
N ALA A 427 -9.95 -5.34 -1.62
CA ALA A 427 -8.90 -5.32 -2.65
C ALA A 427 -7.57 -4.80 -2.10
N CYS A 428 -7.59 -3.69 -1.34
CA CYS A 428 -6.38 -3.12 -0.73
C CYS A 428 -5.74 -4.06 0.31
N TRP A 429 -6.54 -4.72 1.15
CA TRP A 429 -6.04 -5.74 2.08
C TRP A 429 -5.43 -6.95 1.35
N ASN A 430 -6.05 -7.37 0.25
CA ASN A 430 -5.53 -8.45 -0.59
C ASN A 430 -4.19 -8.07 -1.22
N LEU A 431 -4.02 -6.83 -1.67
CA LEU A 431 -2.75 -6.34 -2.20
C LEU A 431 -1.62 -6.38 -1.16
N LEU A 432 -1.89 -5.97 0.09
CA LEU A 432 -0.88 -6.06 1.16
C LEU A 432 -0.43 -7.51 1.41
N LYS A 433 -1.38 -8.45 1.44
CA LYS A 433 -1.07 -9.88 1.54
C LYS A 433 -0.26 -10.37 0.33
N SER A 434 -0.59 -9.89 -0.86
CA SER A 434 0.15 -10.21 -2.09
C SER A 434 1.60 -9.69 -2.04
N CYS A 435 1.84 -8.49 -1.51
CA CYS A 435 3.19 -7.96 -1.30
C CYS A 435 4.03 -8.85 -0.37
N GLU A 436 3.43 -9.36 0.71
CA GLU A 436 4.08 -10.27 1.66
C GLU A 436 4.48 -11.58 0.98
N GLN A 437 3.54 -12.24 0.27
CA GLN A 437 3.83 -13.50 -0.43
C GLN A 437 4.89 -13.31 -1.52
N PHE A 438 4.84 -12.21 -2.25
CA PHE A 438 5.84 -11.87 -3.25
C PHE A 438 7.24 -11.70 -2.63
N ALA A 439 7.35 -11.04 -1.48
CA ALA A 439 8.62 -10.89 -0.77
C ALA A 439 9.21 -12.25 -0.33
N HIS A 440 8.37 -13.23 0.05
CA HIS A 440 8.81 -14.59 0.37
C HIS A 440 9.37 -15.32 -0.86
N ILE A 441 8.72 -15.18 -2.02
CA ILE A 441 9.22 -15.78 -3.28
C ILE A 441 10.58 -15.18 -3.64
N LEU A 442 10.71 -13.86 -3.57
CA LEU A 442 11.99 -13.17 -3.84
C LEU A 442 13.09 -13.59 -2.86
N ALA A 443 12.76 -13.79 -1.58
CA ALA A 443 13.71 -14.26 -0.59
C ALA A 443 14.22 -15.68 -0.91
N CYS A 444 13.34 -16.57 -1.36
CA CYS A 444 13.70 -17.92 -1.81
C CYS A 444 14.58 -17.88 -3.06
N GLU A 445 14.21 -17.06 -4.08
CA GLU A 445 15.03 -16.90 -5.28
C GLU A 445 16.42 -16.39 -4.94
N LEU A 446 16.51 -15.35 -4.12
CA LEU A 446 17.78 -14.75 -3.73
C LEU A 446 18.67 -15.74 -2.98
N LEU A 447 18.10 -16.49 -2.03
CA LEU A 447 18.87 -17.50 -1.27
C LEU A 447 19.42 -18.58 -2.19
N ILE A 448 18.58 -19.13 -3.09
CA ILE A 448 18.98 -20.15 -4.06
C ILE A 448 20.03 -19.62 -5.04
N ALA A 449 19.83 -18.41 -5.56
CA ALA A 449 20.77 -17.80 -6.49
C ALA A 449 22.14 -17.53 -5.84
N CYS A 450 22.15 -17.08 -4.57
CA CYS A 450 23.39 -16.93 -3.81
C CYS A 450 24.11 -18.26 -3.59
N GLU A 451 23.37 -19.35 -3.33
CA GLU A 451 23.97 -20.70 -3.22
C GLU A 451 24.53 -21.18 -4.57
N ALA A 452 23.86 -20.89 -5.67
CA ALA A 452 24.32 -21.24 -6.99
C ALA A 452 25.61 -20.47 -7.39
N LEU A 453 25.77 -19.23 -6.93
CA LEU A 453 26.99 -18.46 -7.14
C LEU A 453 28.24 -19.09 -6.51
N GLU A 454 28.11 -19.89 -5.46
CA GLU A 454 29.24 -20.63 -4.85
C GLU A 454 29.92 -21.62 -5.81
N TYR A 455 29.26 -21.98 -6.89
CA TYR A 455 29.78 -22.88 -7.93
C TYR A 455 30.40 -22.12 -9.11
N ARG A 456 30.45 -20.77 -9.04
CA ARG A 456 31.07 -19.92 -10.10
C ARG A 456 32.49 -19.54 -9.71
N ASN A 457 33.40 -19.56 -10.70
CA ASN A 457 34.82 -19.31 -10.49
C ASN A 457 35.23 -17.86 -10.83
N ALA A 458 34.28 -16.99 -11.13
CA ALA A 458 34.51 -15.59 -11.52
C ALA A 458 33.74 -14.65 -10.60
N GLU A 459 34.20 -13.39 -10.54
CA GLU A 459 33.57 -12.38 -9.68
C GLU A 459 32.27 -11.86 -10.34
N PRO A 460 31.18 -11.81 -9.57
CA PRO A 460 29.94 -11.22 -10.04
C PRO A 460 30.06 -9.68 -10.17
N SER A 461 29.09 -9.05 -10.79
CA SER A 461 28.99 -7.59 -10.86
C SER A 461 28.97 -6.96 -9.46
N TYR A 462 29.38 -5.69 -9.37
CA TYR A 462 29.53 -5.04 -8.07
C TYR A 462 28.23 -4.97 -7.26
N HIS A 463 27.10 -4.71 -7.92
CA HIS A 463 25.77 -4.70 -7.28
C HIS A 463 25.37 -6.09 -6.77
N VAL A 464 25.56 -7.12 -7.59
CA VAL A 464 25.28 -8.52 -7.21
C VAL A 464 26.17 -8.95 -6.05
N LYS A 465 27.46 -8.63 -6.09
CA LYS A 465 28.41 -8.92 -4.98
C LYS A 465 28.00 -8.24 -3.69
N THR A 466 27.54 -6.99 -3.76
CA THR A 466 27.06 -6.26 -2.57
C THR A 466 25.83 -6.93 -1.98
N LEU A 467 24.83 -7.29 -2.78
CA LEU A 467 23.64 -8.02 -2.31
C LEU A 467 24.00 -9.40 -1.78
N TYR A 468 24.83 -10.17 -2.48
CA TYR A 468 25.35 -11.45 -2.03
C TYR A 468 25.99 -11.34 -0.63
N ASN A 469 26.84 -10.34 -0.42
CA ASN A 469 27.48 -10.10 0.88
C ASN A 469 26.48 -9.77 2.00
N LEU A 470 25.35 -9.11 1.67
CA LEU A 470 24.28 -8.87 2.64
C LEU A 470 23.55 -10.17 3.02
N VAL A 471 23.26 -11.01 2.04
CA VAL A 471 22.67 -12.35 2.27
C VAL A 471 23.60 -13.19 3.11
N ARG A 472 24.90 -13.24 2.81
CA ARG A 472 25.88 -14.07 3.53
C ARG A 472 26.10 -13.68 5.00
N LYS A 473 25.67 -12.49 5.41
CA LYS A 473 25.60 -12.12 6.84
C LYS A 473 24.45 -12.81 7.59
N ILE A 474 23.41 -13.23 6.87
CA ILE A 474 22.24 -13.91 7.41
C ILE A 474 22.38 -15.43 7.20
N SER A 475 22.74 -15.83 5.99
CA SER A 475 22.79 -17.22 5.53
C SER A 475 24.19 -17.53 5.00
N GLN A 476 24.96 -18.32 5.77
CA GLN A 476 26.26 -18.80 5.32
C GLN A 476 26.10 -19.86 4.22
N PRO A 477 27.10 -20.06 3.33
CA PRO A 477 27.05 -21.11 2.33
C PRO A 477 26.73 -22.49 2.94
N LEU A 478 25.97 -23.31 2.21
CA LEU A 478 25.67 -24.67 2.63
C LEU A 478 26.94 -25.53 2.62
N THR A 479 27.28 -26.06 3.78
CA THR A 479 28.29 -27.12 3.91
C THR A 479 27.64 -28.47 4.10
N THR A 480 26.45 -28.51 4.67
CA THR A 480 25.55 -29.64 4.92
C THR A 480 24.14 -29.09 5.10
N ASP A 481 23.12 -29.92 4.99
CA ASP A 481 21.73 -29.55 5.18
C ASP A 481 21.49 -28.90 6.55
N ARG A 482 20.71 -27.81 6.57
CA ARG A 482 20.26 -27.13 7.79
C ARG A 482 18.88 -26.48 7.57
N SER A 483 18.23 -26.11 8.66
CA SER A 483 16.99 -25.34 8.58
C SER A 483 17.27 -23.90 8.08
N THR A 484 16.60 -23.49 7.01
CA THR A 484 16.73 -22.17 6.38
C THR A 484 15.54 -21.24 6.66
N SER A 485 14.53 -21.68 7.43
CA SER A 485 13.28 -20.93 7.66
C SER A 485 13.54 -19.51 8.17
N LYS A 486 14.30 -19.35 9.25
CA LYS A 486 14.62 -18.02 9.81
C LYS A 486 15.44 -17.15 8.86
N GLU A 487 16.27 -17.76 8.03
CA GLU A 487 17.08 -17.07 7.02
C GLU A 487 16.17 -16.47 5.95
N ILE A 488 15.19 -17.22 5.44
CA ILE A 488 14.20 -16.75 4.45
C ILE A 488 13.36 -15.62 5.04
N GLU A 489 12.87 -15.77 6.28
CA GLU A 489 12.09 -14.71 6.95
C GLU A 489 12.89 -13.42 7.12
N GLN A 490 14.16 -13.51 7.55
CA GLN A 490 15.02 -12.33 7.69
C GLN A 490 15.35 -11.67 6.37
N ILE A 491 15.59 -12.45 5.31
CA ILE A 491 15.80 -11.92 3.96
C ILE A 491 14.54 -11.18 3.49
N SER A 492 13.37 -11.82 3.57
CA SER A 492 12.08 -11.23 3.21
C SER A 492 11.83 -9.90 3.95
N HIS A 493 12.06 -9.87 5.26
CA HIS A 493 11.92 -8.67 6.07
C HIS A 493 12.83 -7.52 5.60
N ASN A 494 14.10 -7.81 5.27
CA ASN A 494 15.03 -6.80 4.77
C ASN A 494 14.65 -6.28 3.37
N LEU A 495 14.04 -7.13 2.53
CA LEU A 495 13.53 -6.70 1.22
C LEU A 495 12.37 -5.73 1.37
N VAL A 496 11.40 -6.03 2.25
CA VAL A 496 10.22 -5.19 2.50
C VAL A 496 10.60 -3.84 3.08
N ASN A 497 11.49 -3.79 4.07
CA ASN A 497 11.84 -2.56 4.79
C ASN A 497 12.77 -1.62 4.01
N GLY A 498 13.26 -2.02 2.84
CA GLY A 498 14.08 -1.18 1.95
C GLY A 498 15.50 -0.90 2.43
N GLY A 499 15.90 -1.39 3.59
CA GLY A 499 17.23 -1.14 4.14
C GLY A 499 18.36 -1.67 3.25
N TRP A 500 18.13 -2.78 2.55
CA TRP A 500 19.10 -3.34 1.61
C TRP A 500 19.18 -2.53 0.31
N LEU A 501 18.04 -2.12 -0.25
CA LEU A 501 18.03 -1.28 -1.46
C LEU A 501 18.76 0.04 -1.20
N ALA A 502 18.43 0.75 -0.13
CA ALA A 502 19.08 2.01 0.24
C ALA A 502 20.58 1.85 0.42
N ARG A 503 21.02 0.75 1.05
CA ARG A 503 22.45 0.46 1.24
C ARG A 503 23.16 0.16 -0.07
N ILE A 504 22.56 -0.65 -0.95
CA ILE A 504 23.13 -0.97 -2.27
C ILE A 504 23.24 0.29 -3.11
N GLU A 505 22.21 1.13 -3.13
CA GLU A 505 22.24 2.41 -3.86
C GLU A 505 23.31 3.38 -3.30
N ALA A 506 23.54 3.37 -1.99
CA ALA A 506 24.59 4.18 -1.37
C ALA A 506 26.01 3.70 -1.72
N GLU A 507 26.22 2.38 -1.83
CA GLU A 507 27.52 1.77 -2.10
C GLU A 507 27.81 1.69 -3.61
N CYS A 508 26.81 1.38 -4.44
CA CYS A 508 26.99 1.05 -5.87
C CYS A 508 26.48 2.15 -6.83
N GLY A 509 25.77 3.15 -6.31
CA GLY A 509 25.06 4.16 -7.10
C GLY A 509 23.57 3.83 -7.27
N ARG A 510 22.79 4.91 -7.46
CA ARG A 510 21.33 4.82 -7.57
C ARG A 510 20.91 4.06 -8.82
N LEU A 511 19.98 3.13 -8.66
CA LEU A 511 19.41 2.38 -9.79
C LEU A 511 18.58 3.29 -10.72
N PRO A 512 18.55 3.06 -12.04
CA PRO A 512 17.67 3.76 -12.97
C PRO A 512 16.19 3.65 -12.54
N ARG A 513 15.45 4.78 -12.61
CA ARG A 513 14.04 4.90 -12.16
C ARG A 513 13.14 5.51 -13.20
#